data_752671ed6d727afd335ad491abba99b2
#
_entry.id   752671ed6d727afd335ad491abba99b2
#
_cell.length_a   1.000
_cell.length_b   1.000
_cell.length_c   1.000
_cell.angle_alpha   90.00
_cell.angle_beta   90.00
_cell.angle_gamma   90.00
#
_symmetry.space_group_name_H-M   'P 1'
#
loop_
_entity.id
_entity.type
_entity.pdbx_description
1 polymer ?
#
loop_
_entity_poly.entity_id
_entity_poly.type
_entity_poly.pdbx_seq_one_letter_code
_entity_poly.pdbx_strand_id
1 'polypeptide(L)'
;MKFRWNSRRFCQESSLERQFIFPRGIFMDLELDAVRRINKLAGQARPVDLMMDLITRYGHWAFLIYGILLWFAPGKNQKHRRESCVAAFLAVCLCSVISLAVGKLWHRGRPFTRDRQIWNFTGHKANASFPSNHAMNSAAVAFQLLRDRMPGCRWMACLAGLLAFSRLFAGMHYPSDILGGGAIAAAVHGVLNKPFAAAFIKKLTGALSLLSDSILYIGKSR
;
A
#
# COMPACT_ATOMS: atom_id res chain seq x y z
N MET A 1 -17.27 28.71 10.80
CA MET A 1 -16.14 28.37 11.68
C MET A 1 -14.90 28.18 10.79
N LYS A 2 -14.01 29.18 10.72
CA LYS A 2 -12.81 29.17 9.87
C LYS A 2 -11.74 28.32 10.57
N PHE A 3 -11.48 27.12 10.11
CA PHE A 3 -10.34 26.33 10.53
C PHE A 3 -9.06 26.99 9.98
N ARG A 4 -8.43 27.80 10.78
CA ARG A 4 -7.13 28.44 10.49
C ARG A 4 -6.06 27.43 10.87
N TRP A 5 -5.52 26.69 9.89
CA TRP A 5 -4.36 25.82 10.08
C TRP A 5 -3.15 26.66 10.46
N ASN A 6 -2.69 26.47 11.68
CA ASN A 6 -1.52 27.16 12.22
C ASN A 6 -0.25 26.43 11.78
N SER A 7 0.37 26.94 10.70
CA SER A 7 1.56 26.37 10.06
C SER A 7 2.88 26.58 10.84
N ARG A 8 2.85 26.97 12.13
CA ARG A 8 4.05 27.40 12.86
C ARG A 8 4.50 26.50 14.03
N ARG A 9 4.12 25.22 14.10
CA ARG A 9 4.49 24.41 15.27
C ARG A 9 5.17 23.08 14.99
N PHE A 10 5.93 22.95 13.89
CA PHE A 10 6.76 21.77 13.63
C PHE A 10 8.15 22.13 13.08
N CYS A 11 8.82 23.03 13.76
CA CYS A 11 10.20 23.41 13.44
C CYS A 11 11.03 23.45 14.72
N GLN A 12 11.19 22.27 15.38
CA GLN A 12 12.28 22.10 16.35
C GLN A 12 12.26 20.64 16.83
N GLU A 13 13.08 19.81 16.20
CA GLU A 13 13.77 18.64 16.73
C GLU A 13 14.27 17.77 15.58
N SER A 14 15.52 17.96 15.22
CA SER A 14 16.43 16.90 14.78
C SER A 14 17.72 17.47 14.21
N SER A 15 18.53 17.98 15.08
CA SER A 15 19.97 18.14 14.84
C SER A 15 20.66 16.83 15.20
N LEU A 16 20.64 15.84 14.33
CA LEU A 16 21.55 14.66 14.29
C LEU A 16 21.11 13.67 13.19
N GLU A 17 20.74 14.15 12.00
CA GLU A 17 20.65 13.27 10.84
C GLU A 17 22.02 13.31 10.13
N ARG A 18 22.75 12.20 10.19
CA ARG A 18 23.84 11.96 9.25
C ARG A 18 23.24 12.07 7.85
N GLN A 19 23.53 13.17 7.21
CA GLN A 19 23.26 13.40 5.80
C GLN A 19 24.07 12.35 5.01
N PHE A 20 23.44 11.24 4.68
CA PHE A 20 23.89 10.46 3.55
C PHE A 20 23.61 11.33 2.31
N ILE A 21 24.64 12.07 1.90
CA ILE A 21 24.64 12.87 0.69
C ILE A 21 24.69 11.86 -0.48
N PHE A 22 23.50 11.43 -0.94
CA PHE A 22 23.43 10.87 -2.28
C PHE A 22 23.69 12.01 -3.26
N PRO A 23 24.56 11.79 -4.28
CA PRO A 23 24.76 12.80 -5.31
C PRO A 23 23.39 13.20 -5.87
N ARG A 24 23.13 14.51 -5.92
CA ARG A 24 21.96 15.09 -6.60
C ARG A 24 22.13 14.80 -8.09
N GLY A 25 21.65 13.65 -8.55
CA GLY A 25 21.60 13.32 -9.96
C GLY A 25 20.35 13.94 -10.60
N ILE A 26 20.43 14.32 -11.85
CA ILE A 26 19.32 14.84 -12.68
C ILE A 26 18.02 14.05 -12.48
N PHE A 27 18.11 12.73 -12.30
CA PHE A 27 16.97 11.85 -12.06
C PHE A 27 16.22 12.18 -10.75
N MET A 28 16.95 12.46 -9.66
CA MET A 28 16.32 12.79 -8.37
C MET A 28 15.61 14.14 -8.43
N ASP A 29 16.17 15.10 -9.15
CA ASP A 29 15.56 16.43 -9.32
C ASP A 29 14.27 16.32 -10.16
N LEU A 30 14.27 15.51 -11.21
CA LEU A 30 13.09 15.23 -12.03
C LEU A 30 11.96 14.58 -11.21
N GLU A 31 12.28 13.61 -10.37
CA GLU A 31 11.29 12.98 -9.48
C GLU A 31 10.72 13.96 -8.45
N LEU A 32 11.59 14.79 -7.87
CA LEU A 32 11.18 15.81 -6.91
C LEU A 32 10.26 16.84 -7.56
N ASP A 33 10.57 17.26 -8.79
CA ASP A 33 9.73 18.16 -9.57
C ASP A 33 8.38 17.53 -9.92
N ALA A 34 8.35 16.24 -10.27
CA ALA A 34 7.11 15.52 -10.53
C ALA A 34 6.22 15.51 -9.27
N VAL A 35 6.80 15.18 -8.11
CA VAL A 35 6.06 15.22 -6.84
C VAL A 35 5.58 16.62 -6.50
N ARG A 36 6.44 17.64 -6.68
CA ARG A 36 6.09 19.05 -6.43
C ARG A 36 4.91 19.49 -7.29
N ARG A 37 4.90 19.14 -8.59
CA ARG A 37 3.78 19.46 -9.50
C ARG A 37 2.48 18.82 -9.08
N ILE A 38 2.52 17.52 -8.71
CA ILE A 38 1.33 16.78 -8.25
C ILE A 38 0.85 17.35 -6.90
N ASN A 39 1.76 17.58 -5.96
CA ASN A 39 1.43 18.09 -4.63
C ASN A 39 0.89 19.53 -4.65
N LYS A 40 1.24 20.36 -5.64
CA LYS A 40 0.65 21.69 -5.86
C LYS A 40 -0.86 21.64 -6.14
N LEU A 41 -1.41 20.50 -6.55
CA LEU A 41 -2.86 20.32 -6.72
C LEU A 41 -3.56 20.21 -5.36
N ALA A 42 -2.83 19.85 -4.30
CA ALA A 42 -3.38 19.82 -2.95
C ALA A 42 -3.62 21.25 -2.44
N GLY A 43 -4.78 21.47 -1.83
CA GLY A 43 -5.24 22.77 -1.36
C GLY A 43 -6.02 23.59 -2.40
N GLN A 44 -6.12 23.12 -3.67
CA GLN A 44 -6.85 23.84 -4.71
C GLN A 44 -8.35 23.52 -4.73
N ALA A 45 -8.72 22.29 -4.39
CA ALA A 45 -10.12 21.85 -4.41
C ALA A 45 -10.43 20.99 -3.18
N ARG A 46 -11.15 21.54 -2.22
CA ARG A 46 -11.50 20.86 -0.96
C ARG A 46 -12.08 19.44 -1.12
N PRO A 47 -12.98 19.16 -2.09
CA PRO A 47 -13.48 17.79 -2.29
C PRO A 47 -12.39 16.80 -2.71
N VAL A 48 -11.46 17.24 -3.58
CA VAL A 48 -10.33 16.41 -4.03
C VAL A 48 -9.36 16.15 -2.87
N ASP A 49 -9.05 17.16 -2.08
CA ASP A 49 -8.17 17.03 -0.92
C ASP A 49 -8.75 16.05 0.11
N LEU A 50 -10.05 16.16 0.41
CA LEU A 50 -10.74 15.24 1.33
C LEU A 50 -10.73 13.81 0.79
N MET A 51 -11.03 13.62 -0.49
CA MET A 51 -11.00 12.30 -1.13
C MET A 51 -9.59 11.69 -1.07
N MET A 52 -8.55 12.46 -1.41
CA MET A 52 -7.17 11.98 -1.38
C MET A 52 -6.68 11.71 0.05
N ASP A 53 -7.08 12.49 1.03
CA ASP A 53 -6.78 12.24 2.44
C ASP A 53 -7.45 10.96 2.94
N LEU A 54 -8.72 10.75 2.64
CA LEU A 54 -9.46 9.53 2.98
C LEU A 54 -8.82 8.29 2.33
N ILE A 55 -8.49 8.36 1.05
CA ILE A 55 -7.86 7.23 0.34
C ILE A 55 -6.48 6.94 0.92
N THR A 56 -5.67 7.96 1.16
CA THR A 56 -4.29 7.77 1.66
C THR A 56 -4.26 7.22 3.08
N ARG A 57 -5.25 7.56 3.94
CA ARG A 57 -5.34 7.08 5.33
C ARG A 57 -6.06 5.75 5.45
N TYR A 58 -7.14 5.56 4.71
CA TYR A 58 -8.08 4.46 4.93
C TYR A 58 -8.24 3.53 3.74
N GLY A 59 -7.74 3.87 2.55
CA GLY A 59 -7.92 3.07 1.33
C GLY A 59 -7.42 1.62 1.46
N HIS A 60 -6.40 1.37 2.28
CA HIS A 60 -5.91 0.02 2.52
C HIS A 60 -6.92 -0.88 3.28
N TRP A 61 -7.80 -0.31 4.10
CA TRP A 61 -8.85 -1.08 4.80
C TRP A 61 -9.87 -1.68 3.84
N ALA A 62 -10.10 -1.05 2.68
CA ALA A 62 -11.00 -1.59 1.67
C ALA A 62 -10.53 -2.96 1.15
N PHE A 63 -9.22 -3.16 1.03
CA PHE A 63 -8.66 -4.46 0.62
C PHE A 63 -8.87 -5.53 1.70
N LEU A 64 -8.74 -5.17 2.98
CA LEU A 64 -9.00 -6.09 4.09
C LEU A 64 -10.49 -6.47 4.15
N ILE A 65 -11.37 -5.47 4.11
CA ILE A 65 -12.83 -5.69 4.11
C ILE A 65 -13.24 -6.56 2.92
N TYR A 66 -12.74 -6.25 1.72
CA TYR A 66 -12.99 -7.03 0.53
C TYR A 66 -12.51 -8.49 0.69
N GLY A 67 -11.31 -8.71 1.25
CA GLY A 67 -10.79 -10.05 1.52
C GLY A 67 -11.67 -10.84 2.49
N ILE A 68 -12.16 -10.21 3.56
CA ILE A 68 -13.10 -10.83 4.51
C ILE A 68 -14.41 -11.20 3.80
N LEU A 69 -14.99 -10.27 3.05
CA LEU A 69 -16.23 -10.54 2.30
C LEU A 69 -16.05 -11.67 1.28
N LEU A 70 -14.91 -11.70 0.59
CA LEU A 70 -14.60 -12.73 -0.39
C LEU A 70 -14.41 -14.12 0.26
N TRP A 71 -13.79 -14.17 1.45
CA TRP A 71 -13.56 -15.40 2.21
C TRP A 71 -14.87 -16.08 2.61
N PHE A 72 -15.84 -15.29 3.10
CA PHE A 72 -17.12 -15.77 3.59
C PHE A 72 -18.23 -15.82 2.52
N ALA A 73 -17.98 -15.31 1.31
CA ALA A 73 -18.96 -15.33 0.24
C ALA A 73 -19.38 -16.77 -0.10
N PRO A 74 -20.69 -17.11 -0.05
CA PRO A 74 -21.18 -18.47 -0.33
C PRO A 74 -21.12 -18.78 -1.84
N GLY A 75 -21.18 -20.07 -2.21
CA GLY A 75 -21.34 -20.55 -3.58
C GLY A 75 -20.23 -21.49 -4.07
N LYS A 76 -20.43 -22.03 -5.27
CA LYS A 76 -19.63 -23.14 -5.85
C LYS A 76 -18.11 -22.87 -5.90
N ASN A 77 -17.67 -21.61 -5.99
CA ASN A 77 -16.25 -21.24 -6.13
C ASN A 77 -15.62 -20.80 -4.78
N GLN A 78 -16.20 -21.15 -3.64
CA GLN A 78 -15.71 -20.71 -2.33
C GLN A 78 -14.26 -21.12 -2.06
N LYS A 79 -13.88 -22.36 -2.40
CA LYS A 79 -12.51 -22.84 -2.25
C LYS A 79 -11.51 -21.98 -3.02
N HIS A 80 -11.81 -21.69 -4.30
CA HIS A 80 -10.95 -20.85 -5.13
C HIS A 80 -10.81 -19.41 -4.60
N ARG A 81 -11.91 -18.83 -4.09
CA ARG A 81 -11.89 -17.51 -3.45
C ARG A 81 -11.01 -17.51 -2.20
N ARG A 82 -11.13 -18.52 -1.34
CA ARG A 82 -10.31 -18.67 -0.13
C ARG A 82 -8.82 -18.86 -0.46
N GLU A 83 -8.50 -19.65 -1.49
CA GLU A 83 -7.13 -19.79 -2.00
C GLU A 83 -6.56 -18.46 -2.46
N SER A 84 -7.33 -17.66 -3.20
CA SER A 84 -6.95 -16.31 -3.62
C SER A 84 -6.72 -15.37 -2.44
N CYS A 85 -7.58 -15.41 -1.41
CA CYS A 85 -7.41 -14.62 -0.18
C CYS A 85 -6.11 -14.98 0.55
N VAL A 86 -5.81 -16.27 0.70
CA VAL A 86 -4.57 -16.73 1.36
C VAL A 86 -3.34 -16.32 0.56
N ALA A 87 -3.38 -16.48 -0.77
CA ALA A 87 -2.29 -16.05 -1.65
C ALA A 87 -2.05 -14.54 -1.55
N ALA A 88 -3.11 -13.73 -1.60
CA ALA A 88 -3.03 -12.28 -1.45
C ALA A 88 -2.48 -11.87 -0.07
N PHE A 89 -2.92 -12.52 1.00
CA PHE A 89 -2.41 -12.26 2.35
C PHE A 89 -0.93 -12.58 2.48
N LEU A 90 -0.49 -13.75 2.00
CA LEU A 90 0.92 -14.13 1.99
C LEU A 90 1.77 -13.17 1.15
N ALA A 91 1.24 -12.69 0.01
CA ALA A 91 1.90 -11.68 -0.80
C ALA A 91 2.13 -10.38 -0.01
N VAL A 92 1.12 -9.90 0.71
CA VAL A 92 1.23 -8.71 1.58
C VAL A 92 2.26 -8.93 2.69
N CYS A 93 2.26 -10.09 3.34
CA CYS A 93 3.24 -10.41 4.38
C CYS A 93 4.68 -10.39 3.83
N LEU A 94 4.94 -11.06 2.71
CA LEU A 94 6.25 -11.09 2.07
C LEU A 94 6.68 -9.69 1.60
N CYS A 95 5.81 -8.95 0.95
CA CYS A 95 6.05 -7.57 0.56
C CYS A 95 6.41 -6.69 1.77
N SER A 96 5.68 -6.82 2.87
CA SER A 96 5.93 -6.05 4.09
C SER A 96 7.29 -6.39 4.72
N VAL A 97 7.69 -7.66 4.74
CA VAL A 97 9.02 -8.09 5.20
C VAL A 97 10.11 -7.52 4.31
N ILE A 98 9.94 -7.60 2.98
CA ILE A 98 10.90 -7.01 2.02
C ILE A 98 10.98 -5.49 2.21
N SER A 99 9.86 -4.80 2.39
CA SER A 99 9.84 -3.36 2.64
C SER A 99 10.61 -2.98 3.89
N LEU A 100 10.44 -3.74 4.99
CA LEU A 100 11.16 -3.50 6.23
C LEU A 100 12.67 -3.72 6.05
N ALA A 101 13.06 -4.79 5.36
CA ALA A 101 14.47 -5.10 5.09
C ALA A 101 15.11 -4.02 4.21
N VAL A 102 14.48 -3.69 3.09
CA VAL A 102 14.98 -2.66 2.16
C VAL A 102 15.03 -1.28 2.83
N GLY A 103 13.99 -0.89 3.58
CA GLY A 103 13.95 0.39 4.28
C GLY A 103 15.02 0.55 5.35
N LYS A 104 15.47 -0.56 5.98
CA LYS A 104 16.61 -0.57 6.92
C LYS A 104 17.96 -0.49 6.22
N LEU A 105 18.11 -1.20 5.08
CA LEU A 105 19.37 -1.27 4.34
C LEU A 105 19.59 -0.03 3.47
N TRP A 106 18.53 0.55 2.95
CA TRP A 106 18.58 1.70 2.05
C TRP A 106 17.60 2.79 2.50
N HIS A 107 18.08 3.65 3.38
CA HIS A 107 17.30 4.78 3.87
C HIS A 107 17.23 5.90 2.82
N ARG A 108 16.10 6.03 2.13
CA ARG A 108 15.80 7.14 1.21
C ARG A 108 14.92 8.17 1.93
N GLY A 109 15.39 9.42 2.02
CA GLY A 109 14.58 10.51 2.58
C GLY A 109 13.34 10.80 1.74
N ARG A 110 12.21 11.13 2.39
CA ARG A 110 10.94 11.43 1.72
C ARG A 110 10.95 12.77 1.00
N PRO A 111 10.10 12.98 -0.04
CA PRO A 111 10.03 14.25 -0.77
C PRO A 111 9.82 15.45 0.15
N PHE A 112 8.87 15.39 1.09
CA PHE A 112 8.56 16.49 2.01
C PHE A 112 9.69 16.82 3.00
N THR A 113 10.66 15.91 3.22
CA THR A 113 11.84 16.19 4.05
C THR A 113 12.94 16.89 3.27
N ARG A 114 12.95 16.76 1.94
CA ARG A 114 13.94 17.36 1.05
C ARG A 114 13.53 18.71 0.48
N ASP A 115 12.22 18.92 0.33
CA ASP A 115 11.67 20.16 -0.21
C ASP A 115 10.54 20.68 0.68
N ARG A 116 10.77 21.86 1.29
CA ARG A 116 9.80 22.54 2.16
C ARG A 116 8.56 23.06 1.40
N GLN A 117 8.60 23.11 0.06
CA GLN A 117 7.44 23.47 -0.75
C GLN A 117 6.43 22.32 -0.88
N ILE A 118 6.85 21.09 -0.57
CA ILE A 118 5.98 19.91 -0.61
C ILE A 118 5.21 19.82 0.71
N TRP A 119 3.90 19.95 0.60
CA TRP A 119 3.01 19.93 1.75
C TRP A 119 2.63 18.51 2.17
N ASN A 120 3.11 18.07 3.33
CA ASN A 120 2.73 16.82 3.96
C ASN A 120 1.48 17.04 4.84
N PHE A 121 0.30 17.07 4.24
CA PHE A 121 -0.97 17.28 4.96
C PHE A 121 -1.41 16.09 5.84
N THR A 122 -0.80 14.93 5.66
CA THR A 122 -1.13 13.72 6.45
C THR A 122 -0.40 13.66 7.78
N GLY A 123 0.63 14.48 7.99
CA GLY A 123 1.47 14.44 9.19
C GLY A 123 2.34 13.16 9.29
N HIS A 124 2.65 12.53 8.16
CA HIS A 124 3.44 11.29 8.14
C HIS A 124 4.86 11.51 8.67
N LYS A 125 5.40 10.52 9.40
CA LYS A 125 6.75 10.55 9.97
C LYS A 125 7.84 10.54 8.88
N ALA A 126 8.99 11.14 9.17
CA ALA A 126 10.18 11.18 8.32
C ALA A 126 10.98 9.87 8.37
N ASN A 127 10.38 8.75 8.01
CA ASN A 127 11.05 7.46 7.86
C ASN A 127 11.43 7.19 6.39
N ALA A 128 12.01 6.01 6.09
CA ALA A 128 12.41 5.64 4.74
C ALA A 128 11.24 5.75 3.73
N SER A 129 11.54 6.32 2.54
CA SER A 129 10.59 6.50 1.46
C SER A 129 10.43 5.24 0.61
N PHE A 130 11.55 4.54 0.31
CA PHE A 130 11.56 3.39 -0.60
C PHE A 130 11.52 2.06 0.16
N PRO A 131 10.77 1.07 -0.34
CA PRO A 131 9.67 1.16 -1.30
C PRO A 131 8.39 1.71 -0.66
N SER A 132 7.40 2.13 -1.48
CA SER A 132 6.10 2.54 -0.97
C SER A 132 5.27 1.34 -0.51
N ASN A 133 5.19 1.12 0.80
CA ASN A 133 4.51 -0.04 1.38
C ASN A 133 3.01 -0.11 1.01
N HIS A 134 2.31 1.02 1.00
CA HIS A 134 0.91 1.05 0.60
C HIS A 134 0.71 0.70 -0.88
N ALA A 135 1.52 1.29 -1.77
CA ALA A 135 1.45 0.99 -3.20
C ALA A 135 1.82 -0.47 -3.49
N MET A 136 2.86 -0.98 -2.83
CA MET A 136 3.34 -2.34 -2.99
C MET A 136 2.31 -3.37 -2.51
N ASN A 137 1.76 -3.20 -1.30
CA ASN A 137 0.81 -4.16 -0.73
C ASN A 137 -0.53 -4.14 -1.49
N SER A 138 -1.03 -2.97 -1.88
CA SER A 138 -2.25 -2.89 -2.70
C SER A 138 -2.06 -3.48 -4.10
N ALA A 139 -0.89 -3.28 -4.72
CA ALA A 139 -0.55 -3.91 -6.00
C ALA A 139 -0.47 -5.44 -5.87
N ALA A 140 0.13 -5.98 -4.80
CA ALA A 140 0.22 -7.40 -4.55
C ALA A 140 -1.16 -8.07 -4.46
N VAL A 141 -2.10 -7.45 -3.74
CA VAL A 141 -3.50 -7.92 -3.68
C VAL A 141 -4.15 -7.80 -5.06
N ALA A 142 -4.02 -6.67 -5.74
CA ALA A 142 -4.64 -6.44 -7.04
C ALA A 142 -4.17 -7.45 -8.09
N PHE A 143 -2.87 -7.76 -8.16
CA PHE A 143 -2.33 -8.75 -9.08
C PHE A 143 -2.91 -10.14 -8.83
N GLN A 144 -3.04 -10.56 -7.56
CA GLN A 144 -3.64 -11.84 -7.23
C GLN A 144 -5.11 -11.91 -7.63
N LEU A 145 -5.89 -10.87 -7.30
CA LEU A 145 -7.32 -10.83 -7.63
C LEU A 145 -7.58 -10.80 -9.14
N LEU A 146 -6.75 -10.06 -9.89
CA LEU A 146 -6.85 -9.98 -11.36
C LEU A 146 -6.54 -11.32 -12.01
N ARG A 147 -5.45 -11.98 -11.55
CA ARG A 147 -5.05 -13.32 -12.05
C ARG A 147 -6.16 -14.34 -11.85
N ASP A 148 -6.73 -14.38 -10.66
CA ASP A 148 -7.76 -15.36 -10.29
C ASP A 148 -9.16 -14.94 -10.73
N ARG A 149 -9.29 -13.81 -11.45
CA ARG A 149 -10.54 -13.25 -11.96
C ARG A 149 -11.62 -13.12 -10.88
N MET A 150 -11.23 -12.65 -9.69
CA MET A 150 -12.16 -12.47 -8.59
C MET A 150 -13.21 -11.40 -8.89
N PRO A 151 -14.45 -11.54 -8.36
CA PRO A 151 -15.48 -10.53 -8.54
C PRO A 151 -14.97 -9.14 -8.12
N GLY A 152 -15.18 -8.12 -8.93
CA GLY A 152 -14.71 -6.75 -8.59
C GLY A 152 -13.19 -6.51 -8.65
N CYS A 153 -12.39 -7.46 -9.14
CA CYS A 153 -10.92 -7.35 -9.21
C CYS A 153 -10.45 -6.08 -9.93
N ARG A 154 -11.16 -5.63 -10.98
CA ARG A 154 -10.83 -4.38 -11.70
C ARG A 154 -11.01 -3.15 -10.82
N TRP A 155 -12.07 -3.10 -10.01
CA TRP A 155 -12.29 -2.01 -9.05
C TRP A 155 -11.21 -1.98 -7.98
N MET A 156 -10.80 -3.15 -7.47
CA MET A 156 -9.67 -3.24 -6.53
C MET A 156 -8.35 -2.80 -7.17
N ALA A 157 -8.12 -3.12 -8.45
CA ALA A 157 -6.95 -2.65 -9.17
C ALA A 157 -6.98 -1.11 -9.39
N CYS A 158 -8.13 -0.54 -9.74
CA CYS A 158 -8.30 0.92 -9.81
C CYS A 158 -8.05 1.58 -8.45
N LEU A 159 -8.57 1.00 -7.36
CA LEU A 159 -8.32 1.50 -6.01
C LEU A 159 -6.83 1.42 -5.63
N ALA A 160 -6.12 0.34 -6.03
CA ALA A 160 -4.67 0.23 -5.81
C ALA A 160 -3.91 1.35 -6.53
N GLY A 161 -4.25 1.63 -7.78
CA GLY A 161 -3.68 2.75 -8.53
C GLY A 161 -3.98 4.11 -7.89
N LEU A 162 -5.21 4.31 -7.44
CA LEU A 162 -5.62 5.54 -6.77
C LEU A 162 -4.94 5.70 -5.40
N LEU A 163 -4.79 4.63 -4.64
CA LEU A 163 -4.03 4.63 -3.39
C LEU A 163 -2.55 4.95 -3.65
N ALA A 164 -1.94 4.38 -4.68
CA ALA A 164 -0.57 4.69 -5.08
C ALA A 164 -0.42 6.17 -5.50
N PHE A 165 -1.35 6.70 -6.29
CA PHE A 165 -1.37 8.12 -6.69
C PHE A 165 -1.55 9.05 -5.48
N SER A 166 -2.40 8.69 -4.52
CA SER A 166 -2.62 9.49 -3.32
C SER A 166 -1.34 9.69 -2.49
N ARG A 167 -0.36 8.75 -2.62
CA ARG A 167 0.94 8.88 -1.92
C ARG A 167 1.84 9.93 -2.59
N LEU A 168 1.74 10.11 -3.91
CA LEU A 168 2.41 11.21 -4.62
C LEU A 168 1.73 12.54 -4.29
N PHE A 169 0.40 12.56 -4.35
CA PHE A 169 -0.41 13.74 -4.04
C PHE A 169 -0.11 14.28 -2.63
N ALA A 170 0.06 13.38 -1.67
CA ALA A 170 0.41 13.72 -0.29
C ALA A 170 1.91 14.03 -0.08
N GLY A 171 2.73 14.04 -1.13
CA GLY A 171 4.17 14.35 -1.04
C GLY A 171 5.00 13.33 -0.26
N MET A 172 4.50 12.12 -0.05
CA MET A 172 5.14 11.13 0.82
C MET A 172 6.16 10.25 0.11
N HIS A 173 5.97 10.01 -1.19
CA HIS A 173 6.75 9.08 -1.99
C HIS A 173 7.13 9.68 -3.33
N TYR A 174 8.24 9.23 -3.91
CA TYR A 174 8.63 9.49 -5.28
C TYR A 174 7.93 8.53 -6.24
N PRO A 175 7.82 8.87 -7.54
CA PRO A 175 7.32 7.95 -8.56
C PRO A 175 8.05 6.60 -8.57
N SER A 176 9.38 6.60 -8.44
CA SER A 176 10.17 5.37 -8.38
C SER A 176 9.91 4.52 -7.14
N ASP A 177 9.49 5.10 -5.99
CA ASP A 177 9.10 4.34 -4.81
C ASP A 177 7.84 3.49 -5.07
N ILE A 178 6.92 4.04 -5.88
CA ILE A 178 5.68 3.38 -6.28
C ILE A 178 5.96 2.31 -7.32
N LEU A 179 6.72 2.65 -8.36
CA LEU A 179 7.09 1.71 -9.43
C LEU A 179 7.93 0.55 -8.87
N GLY A 180 8.91 0.85 -8.01
CA GLY A 180 9.72 -0.17 -7.32
C GLY A 180 8.87 -1.06 -6.41
N GLY A 181 7.92 -0.48 -5.67
CA GLY A 181 6.95 -1.24 -4.89
C GLY A 181 6.10 -2.16 -5.78
N GLY A 182 5.60 -1.67 -6.91
CA GLY A 182 4.87 -2.46 -7.90
C GLY A 182 5.70 -3.60 -8.49
N ALA A 183 6.97 -3.35 -8.81
CA ALA A 183 7.89 -4.37 -9.33
C ALA A 183 8.17 -5.48 -8.29
N ILE A 184 8.39 -5.11 -7.02
CA ILE A 184 8.53 -6.06 -5.92
C ILE A 184 7.25 -6.90 -5.76
N ALA A 185 6.08 -6.26 -5.78
CA ALA A 185 4.80 -6.94 -5.70
C ALA A 185 4.60 -7.94 -6.86
N ALA A 186 4.97 -7.57 -8.08
CA ALA A 186 4.93 -8.46 -9.25
C ALA A 186 5.87 -9.65 -9.10
N ALA A 187 7.09 -9.44 -8.60
CA ALA A 187 8.05 -10.51 -8.34
C ALA A 187 7.54 -11.50 -7.28
N VAL A 188 7.04 -10.98 -6.14
CA VAL A 188 6.43 -11.79 -5.07
C VAL A 188 5.24 -12.57 -5.60
N HIS A 189 4.35 -11.92 -6.38
CA HIS A 189 3.23 -12.59 -7.03
C HIS A 189 3.70 -13.72 -7.94
N GLY A 190 4.76 -13.50 -8.76
CA GLY A 190 5.36 -14.54 -9.61
C GLY A 190 5.86 -15.74 -8.82
N VAL A 191 6.50 -15.51 -7.66
CA VAL A 191 7.00 -16.59 -6.78
C VAL A 191 5.86 -17.39 -6.16
N LEU A 192 4.84 -16.72 -5.61
CA LEU A 192 3.70 -17.38 -4.97
C LEU A 192 2.84 -18.20 -5.94
N ASN A 193 2.94 -17.93 -7.24
CA ASN A 193 2.23 -18.70 -8.26
C ASN A 193 3.04 -19.85 -8.83
N LYS A 194 4.25 -20.14 -8.33
CA LYS A 194 5.00 -21.35 -8.67
C LYS A 194 4.33 -22.60 -8.07
N PRO A 195 4.45 -23.78 -8.70
CA PRO A 195 3.75 -25.00 -8.28
C PRO A 195 3.93 -25.35 -6.79
N PHE A 196 5.15 -25.21 -6.27
CA PHE A 196 5.45 -25.52 -4.86
C PHE A 196 4.72 -24.58 -3.89
N ALA A 197 4.70 -23.26 -4.20
CA ALA A 197 4.02 -22.27 -3.37
C ALA A 197 2.50 -22.41 -3.49
N ALA A 198 1.97 -22.69 -4.68
CA ALA A 198 0.55 -22.95 -4.90
C ALA A 198 0.07 -24.19 -4.11
N ALA A 199 0.88 -25.27 -4.06
CA ALA A 199 0.58 -26.44 -3.24
C ALA A 199 0.53 -26.10 -1.74
N PHE A 200 1.48 -25.32 -1.25
CA PHE A 200 1.47 -24.83 0.13
C PHE A 200 0.24 -23.98 0.44
N ILE A 201 -0.11 -23.02 -0.45
CA ILE A 201 -1.30 -22.17 -0.32
C ILE A 201 -2.56 -23.02 -0.22
N LYS A 202 -2.73 -24.04 -1.06
CA LYS A 202 -3.88 -24.96 -1.02
C LYS A 202 -3.97 -25.70 0.31
N LYS A 203 -2.86 -26.22 0.82
CA LYS A 203 -2.81 -26.91 2.13
C LYS A 203 -3.18 -25.98 3.27
N LEU A 204 -2.59 -24.77 3.30
CA LEU A 204 -2.86 -23.76 4.30
C LEU A 204 -4.33 -23.30 4.25
N THR A 205 -4.86 -23.08 3.05
CA THR A 205 -6.29 -22.72 2.85
C THR A 205 -7.21 -23.81 3.39
N GLY A 206 -6.90 -25.09 3.17
CA GLY A 206 -7.67 -26.19 3.72
C GLY A 206 -7.74 -26.14 5.25
N ALA A 207 -6.60 -25.98 5.92
CA ALA A 207 -6.54 -25.86 7.38
C ALA A 207 -7.32 -24.64 7.93
N LEU A 208 -7.13 -23.48 7.31
CA LEU A 208 -7.83 -22.25 7.72
C LEU A 208 -9.34 -22.33 7.45
N SER A 209 -9.75 -23.02 6.38
CA SER A 209 -11.18 -23.22 6.08
C SER A 209 -11.85 -24.10 7.14
N LEU A 210 -11.21 -25.17 7.56
CA LEU A 210 -11.73 -26.04 8.63
C LEU A 210 -11.92 -25.25 9.95
N LEU A 211 -10.94 -24.43 10.31
CA LEU A 211 -11.02 -23.58 11.51
C LEU A 211 -12.17 -22.56 11.41
N SER A 212 -12.26 -21.83 10.28
CA SER A 212 -13.28 -20.80 10.11
C SER A 212 -14.70 -21.39 10.08
N ASP A 213 -14.87 -22.55 9.43
CA ASP A 213 -16.16 -23.20 9.29
C ASP A 213 -16.60 -23.85 10.63
N SER A 214 -15.66 -24.37 11.45
CA SER A 214 -15.93 -24.86 12.80
C SER A 214 -16.42 -23.75 13.73
N ILE A 215 -15.79 -22.56 13.68
CA ILE A 215 -16.20 -21.39 14.49
C ILE A 215 -17.63 -20.95 14.12
N LEU A 216 -17.95 -20.91 12.81
CA LEU A 216 -19.28 -20.56 12.34
C LEU A 216 -20.35 -21.60 12.72
N TYR A 217 -20.00 -22.88 12.76
CA TYR A 217 -20.90 -23.94 13.15
C TYR A 217 -21.25 -23.87 14.65
N ILE A 218 -20.26 -23.67 15.53
CA ILE A 218 -20.44 -23.48 16.95
C ILE A 218 -21.36 -22.27 17.25
N GLY A 219 -21.24 -21.19 16.48
CA GLY A 219 -22.06 -19.99 16.58
C GLY A 219 -23.53 -20.20 16.16
N LYS A 220 -23.83 -21.24 15.34
CA LYS A 220 -25.19 -21.57 14.90
C LYS A 220 -25.91 -22.57 15.84
N SER A 221 -25.17 -23.26 16.70
CA SER A 221 -25.70 -24.26 17.63
C SER A 221 -26.04 -23.67 19.00
N ARG A 222 -25.93 -22.36 19.16
CA ARG A 222 -26.38 -21.59 20.33
C ARG A 222 -27.50 -20.63 19.92
#